data_1a1588bcc29432d98e20ea67e81f94ec
#
_entry.id   1a1588bcc29432d98e20ea67e81f94ec
#
_cell.length_a   1.000
_cell.length_b   1.000
_cell.length_c   1.000
_cell.angle_alpha   90.00
_cell.angle_beta   90.00
_cell.angle_gamma   90.00
#
_symmetry.space_group_name_H-M   'P 1'
#
loop_
_entity.id
_entity.type
_entity.pdbx_description
1 polymer ?
#
loop_
_entity_poly.entity_id
_entity_poly.type
_entity_poly.pdbx_seq_one_letter_code
_entity_poly.pdbx_strand_id
1 'polypeptide(L)'
;DSHFELLVLAILLSGRAVLCVGPRLLPFQCHLSGLWRNELGSLMEIREVNDAGEFSGEYLTAVTATSNCIRRSPLKGAQHEMKHRGQPTFGFTVNWAKFSNSTTVFVGQCFVDDKRKETLKTMWLLRQEVGSPEDGWSATWGSSPFSSQSSLTGSRGL
;
A
#
# COMPACT_ATOMS: atom_id res chain seq x y z
N ASP A 1 -4.96 29.34 51.42
CA ASP A 1 -5.25 27.88 51.20
C ASP A 1 -6.75 27.60 51.08
N SER A 2 -7.65 28.49 51.51
CA SER A 2 -9.10 28.28 51.44
C SER A 2 -9.71 28.42 50.06
N HIS A 3 -9.06 29.12 49.12
CA HIS A 3 -9.54 29.28 47.76
C HIS A 3 -9.37 28.03 46.90
N PHE A 4 -8.38 27.20 47.19
CA PHE A 4 -8.13 25.97 46.47
C PHE A 4 -9.15 24.87 46.81
N GLU A 5 -9.51 24.78 48.07
CA GLU A 5 -10.53 23.85 48.57
C GLU A 5 -11.93 24.16 48.01
N LEU A 6 -12.29 25.44 47.91
CA LEU A 6 -13.55 25.86 47.31
C LEU A 6 -13.63 25.56 45.80
N LEU A 7 -12.53 25.64 45.09
CA LEU A 7 -12.48 25.32 43.64
C LEU A 7 -12.65 23.82 43.42
N VAL A 8 -12.01 22.98 44.24
CA VAL A 8 -12.13 21.52 44.13
C VAL A 8 -13.57 21.08 44.48
N LEU A 9 -14.18 21.69 45.47
CA LEU A 9 -15.56 21.37 45.87
C LEU A 9 -16.59 21.79 44.82
N ALA A 10 -16.36 22.92 44.13
CA ALA A 10 -17.23 23.38 43.04
C ALA A 10 -17.17 22.44 41.80
N ILE A 11 -16.02 21.83 41.54
CA ILE A 11 -15.86 20.85 40.46
C ILE A 11 -16.59 19.55 40.79
N LEU A 12 -16.59 19.14 42.02
CA LEU A 12 -17.30 17.91 42.49
C LEU A 12 -18.81 18.05 42.48
N LEU A 13 -19.33 19.27 42.71
CA LEU A 13 -20.78 19.51 42.76
C LEU A 13 -21.40 19.74 41.39
N SER A 14 -20.64 20.10 40.37
CA SER A 14 -21.18 20.39 39.03
C SER A 14 -21.35 19.14 38.15
N GLY A 15 -20.92 17.96 38.57
CA GLY A 15 -21.11 16.69 37.85
C GLY A 15 -20.52 16.69 36.42
N ARG A 16 -19.76 17.72 36.04
CA ARG A 16 -19.08 17.77 34.76
C ARG A 16 -17.70 17.17 34.90
N ALA A 17 -17.60 15.89 34.63
CA ALA A 17 -16.33 15.27 34.31
C ALA A 17 -15.74 15.98 33.08
N VAL A 18 -14.77 16.85 33.30
CA VAL A 18 -13.93 17.36 32.21
C VAL A 18 -13.09 16.17 31.76
N LEU A 19 -13.61 15.40 30.80
CA LEU A 19 -12.80 14.47 30.04
C LEU A 19 -11.75 15.30 29.34
N CYS A 20 -10.53 15.30 29.87
CA CYS A 20 -9.36 15.72 29.12
C CYS A 20 -9.20 14.73 27.95
N VAL A 21 -9.92 14.99 26.86
CA VAL A 21 -9.64 14.37 25.58
C VAL A 21 -8.33 14.97 25.12
N GLY A 22 -7.23 14.31 25.47
CA GLY A 22 -5.94 14.62 24.88
C GLY A 22 -6.06 14.58 23.35
N PRO A 23 -5.19 15.30 22.62
CA PRO A 23 -5.22 15.26 21.17
C PRO A 23 -5.14 13.80 20.74
N ARG A 24 -6.22 13.27 20.16
CA ARG A 24 -6.20 11.98 19.49
C ARG A 24 -5.22 12.13 18.33
N LEU A 25 -4.02 11.66 18.51
CA LEU A 25 -3.12 11.45 17.38
C LEU A 25 -3.83 10.47 16.46
N LEU A 26 -4.28 10.96 15.31
CA LEU A 26 -4.83 10.10 14.27
C LEU A 26 -3.72 9.11 13.90
N PRO A 27 -4.04 7.81 13.82
CA PRO A 27 -3.05 6.82 13.41
C PRO A 27 -2.52 7.21 12.02
N PHE A 28 -1.24 7.00 11.80
CA PHE A 28 -0.64 7.24 10.50
C PHE A 28 -1.38 6.41 9.46
N GLN A 29 -1.73 7.08 8.36
CA GLN A 29 -2.43 6.46 7.25
C GLN A 29 -1.42 6.04 6.19
N CYS A 30 -1.50 4.79 5.73
CA CYS A 30 -0.69 4.25 4.66
C CYS A 30 -1.39 4.52 3.32
N HIS A 31 -0.69 5.14 2.37
CA HIS A 31 -1.24 5.52 1.07
C HIS A 31 -0.68 4.59 -0.01
N LEU A 32 -1.56 3.95 -0.78
CA LEU A 32 -1.14 3.07 -1.87
C LEU A 32 -0.59 3.83 -3.08
N SER A 33 -1.10 5.05 -3.33
CA SER A 33 -0.63 5.87 -4.45
C SER A 33 0.83 6.23 -4.32
N GLY A 34 1.59 6.10 -5.40
CA GLY A 34 3.00 6.43 -5.42
C GLY A 34 3.87 5.41 -6.13
N LEU A 35 5.18 5.58 -5.97
CA LEU A 35 6.20 4.72 -6.56
C LEU A 35 6.72 3.73 -5.51
N TRP A 36 6.70 2.47 -5.87
CA TRP A 36 7.10 1.36 -5.01
C TRP A 36 8.22 0.55 -5.64
N ARG A 37 9.13 0.05 -4.82
CA ARG A 37 10.23 -0.81 -5.26
C ARG A 37 10.27 -2.09 -4.44
N ASN A 38 10.39 -3.23 -5.11
CA ASN A 38 10.61 -4.50 -4.43
C ASN A 38 12.10 -4.83 -4.27
N GLU A 39 12.38 -5.89 -3.54
CA GLU A 39 13.74 -6.39 -3.27
C GLU A 39 14.50 -6.83 -4.54
N LEU A 40 13.78 -7.21 -5.61
CA LEU A 40 14.36 -7.60 -6.90
C LEU A 40 14.65 -6.39 -7.80
N GLY A 41 14.37 -5.17 -7.34
CA GLY A 41 14.60 -3.94 -8.08
C GLY A 41 13.49 -3.57 -9.07
N SER A 42 12.42 -4.34 -9.16
CA SER A 42 11.25 -3.97 -9.96
C SER A 42 10.54 -2.76 -9.32
N LEU A 43 10.04 -1.88 -10.17
CA LEU A 43 9.28 -0.71 -9.77
C LEU A 43 7.80 -0.92 -10.08
N MET A 44 6.95 -0.30 -9.28
CA MET A 44 5.51 -0.27 -9.46
C MET A 44 5.01 1.13 -9.18
N GLU A 45 4.30 1.71 -10.13
CA GLU A 45 3.61 2.98 -9.96
C GLU A 45 2.12 2.71 -9.76
N ILE A 46 1.58 3.15 -8.64
CA ILE A 46 0.15 3.17 -8.36
C ILE A 46 -0.33 4.61 -8.47
N ARG A 47 -1.29 4.86 -9.37
CA ARG A 47 -1.93 6.16 -9.53
C ARG A 47 -2.88 6.43 -8.37
N GLU A 48 -3.51 7.58 -8.40
CA GLU A 48 -4.47 7.98 -7.38
C GLU A 48 -5.58 6.94 -7.20
N VAL A 49 -5.88 6.63 -5.94
CA VAL A 49 -6.98 5.75 -5.54
C VAL A 49 -8.26 6.59 -5.54
N ASN A 50 -9.29 6.14 -6.25
CA ASN A 50 -10.57 6.84 -6.33
C ASN A 50 -11.43 6.59 -5.08
N ASP A 51 -12.57 7.28 -4.99
CA ASP A 51 -13.51 7.19 -3.86
C ASP A 51 -14.10 5.78 -3.65
N ALA A 52 -14.13 4.95 -4.71
CA ALA A 52 -14.55 3.55 -4.63
C ALA A 52 -13.41 2.61 -4.16
N GLY A 53 -12.22 3.16 -3.89
CA GLY A 53 -11.04 2.38 -3.50
C GLY A 53 -10.30 1.76 -4.69
N GLU A 54 -10.71 2.04 -5.93
CA GLU A 54 -10.09 1.47 -7.12
C GLU A 54 -8.85 2.26 -7.53
N PHE A 55 -7.89 1.56 -8.10
CA PHE A 55 -6.67 2.15 -8.62
C PHE A 55 -6.16 1.44 -9.87
N SER A 56 -5.32 2.14 -10.60
CA SER A 56 -4.58 1.62 -11.73
C SER A 56 -3.13 2.09 -11.68
N GLY A 57 -2.29 1.49 -12.50
CA GLY A 57 -0.89 1.87 -12.54
C GLY A 57 -0.09 1.05 -13.55
N GLU A 58 1.21 1.02 -13.34
CA GLU A 58 2.14 0.27 -14.17
C GLU A 58 3.15 -0.50 -13.32
N TYR A 59 3.40 -1.72 -13.69
CA TYR A 59 4.48 -2.53 -13.13
C TYR A 59 5.66 -2.49 -14.10
N LEU A 60 6.84 -2.11 -13.60
CA LEU A 60 8.06 -1.94 -14.37
C LEU A 60 9.04 -3.04 -13.94
N THR A 61 9.13 -4.09 -14.75
CA THR A 61 10.04 -5.20 -14.45
C THR A 61 11.49 -4.80 -14.74
N ALA A 62 12.34 -4.88 -13.72
CA ALA A 62 13.77 -4.54 -13.85
C ALA A 62 14.59 -5.64 -14.53
N VAL A 63 14.08 -6.86 -14.64
CA VAL A 63 14.86 -8.02 -15.08
C VAL A 63 14.27 -8.63 -16.33
N THR A 64 14.97 -8.40 -17.45
CA THR A 64 14.93 -9.35 -18.56
C THR A 64 16.36 -9.88 -18.74
N ALA A 65 16.51 -11.19 -18.75
CA ALA A 65 17.81 -11.86 -18.84
C ALA A 65 18.63 -11.52 -20.12
N THR A 66 18.07 -10.75 -21.05
CA THR A 66 18.67 -10.52 -22.38
C THR A 66 18.59 -9.09 -22.91
N SER A 67 17.92 -8.15 -22.22
CA SER A 67 17.91 -6.75 -22.68
C SER A 67 17.71 -5.79 -21.51
N ASN A 68 18.50 -4.71 -21.47
CA ASN A 68 18.40 -3.61 -20.50
C ASN A 68 17.12 -2.75 -20.62
N CYS A 69 16.05 -3.25 -21.23
CA CYS A 69 14.82 -2.51 -21.44
C CYS A 69 13.86 -2.77 -20.30
N ILE A 70 13.54 -1.73 -19.52
CA ILE A 70 12.44 -1.74 -18.57
C ILE A 70 11.15 -1.94 -19.36
N ARG A 71 10.40 -2.99 -19.03
CA ARG A 71 9.11 -3.24 -19.67
C ARG A 71 7.97 -2.87 -18.72
N ARG A 72 6.99 -2.18 -19.27
CA ARG A 72 5.80 -1.71 -18.56
C ARG A 72 4.64 -2.65 -18.80
N SER A 73 3.98 -3.07 -17.72
CA SER A 73 2.79 -3.90 -17.75
C SER A 73 1.69 -3.20 -16.97
N PRO A 74 0.46 -3.10 -17.52
CA PRO A 74 -0.63 -2.43 -16.81
C PRO A 74 -1.03 -3.22 -15.57
N LEU A 75 -1.36 -2.49 -14.51
CA LEU A 75 -1.98 -3.04 -13.32
C LEU A 75 -3.32 -2.37 -13.04
N LYS A 76 -4.24 -3.13 -12.44
CA LYS A 76 -5.53 -2.65 -11.94
C LYS A 76 -5.86 -3.37 -10.64
N GLY A 77 -6.42 -2.65 -9.69
CA GLY A 77 -6.76 -3.19 -8.39
C GLY A 77 -7.70 -2.32 -7.58
N ALA A 78 -7.92 -2.77 -6.36
CA ALA A 78 -8.72 -2.05 -5.38
C ALA A 78 -8.16 -2.26 -3.98
N GLN A 79 -8.37 -1.29 -3.12
CA GLN A 79 -8.14 -1.39 -1.68
C GLN A 79 -9.44 -1.48 -0.92
N HIS A 80 -9.40 -2.13 0.23
CA HIS A 80 -10.52 -2.12 1.15
C HIS A 80 -10.67 -0.76 1.82
N GLU A 81 -11.92 -0.34 2.07
CA GLU A 81 -12.23 0.94 2.72
C GLU A 81 -11.54 1.08 4.08
N MET A 82 -10.89 2.22 4.30
CA MET A 82 -10.14 2.50 5.52
C MET A 82 -11.05 2.99 6.64
N LYS A 83 -11.65 2.08 7.41
CA LYS A 83 -12.57 2.49 8.49
C LYS A 83 -11.90 2.87 9.81
N HIS A 84 -10.76 2.25 10.21
CA HIS A 84 -10.27 2.44 11.59
C HIS A 84 -8.76 2.45 11.83
N ARG A 85 -7.92 1.91 10.95
CA ARG A 85 -6.48 1.76 11.24
C ARG A 85 -5.53 2.40 10.24
N GLY A 86 -6.04 2.97 9.15
CA GLY A 86 -5.19 3.61 8.13
C GLY A 86 -4.19 2.67 7.43
N GLN A 87 -4.39 1.35 7.53
CA GLN A 87 -3.52 0.33 6.96
C GLN A 87 -4.34 -0.64 6.11
N PRO A 88 -4.74 -0.23 4.88
CA PRO A 88 -5.69 -0.99 4.08
C PRO A 88 -5.10 -2.29 3.56
N THR A 89 -5.95 -3.32 3.43
CA THR A 89 -5.70 -4.45 2.55
C THR A 89 -6.04 -4.07 1.13
N PHE A 90 -5.39 -4.69 0.16
CA PHE A 90 -5.58 -4.41 -1.26
C PHE A 90 -5.29 -5.63 -2.11
N GLY A 91 -5.76 -5.60 -3.35
CA GLY A 91 -5.38 -6.57 -4.36
C GLY A 91 -5.31 -5.91 -5.73
N PHE A 92 -4.43 -6.43 -6.59
CA PHE A 92 -4.33 -5.98 -7.97
C PHE A 92 -3.84 -7.09 -8.89
N THR A 93 -4.13 -6.94 -10.17
CA THR A 93 -3.66 -7.83 -11.24
C THR A 93 -2.65 -7.11 -12.12
N VAL A 94 -1.64 -7.85 -12.57
CA VAL A 94 -0.69 -7.41 -13.59
C VAL A 94 -0.84 -8.31 -14.80
N ASN A 95 -1.09 -7.71 -15.96
CA ASN A 95 -1.20 -8.42 -17.23
C ASN A 95 0.14 -8.36 -17.98
N TRP A 96 0.77 -9.51 -18.18
CA TRP A 96 2.08 -9.62 -18.82
C TRP A 96 2.02 -9.78 -20.35
N ALA A 97 0.95 -9.35 -20.99
CA ALA A 97 0.66 -9.55 -22.43
C ALA A 97 1.82 -9.24 -23.39
N LYS A 98 2.77 -8.40 -22.97
CA LYS A 98 3.97 -8.07 -23.77
C LYS A 98 5.13 -9.07 -23.62
N PHE A 99 5.02 -10.03 -22.70
CA PHE A 99 6.09 -10.97 -22.34
C PHE A 99 5.69 -12.42 -22.46
N SER A 100 4.48 -12.71 -22.03
CA SER A 100 3.95 -14.06 -21.95
C SER A 100 2.44 -13.97 -21.80
N ASN A 101 1.74 -15.02 -22.19
CA ASN A 101 0.32 -15.18 -21.94
C ASN A 101 0.12 -15.55 -20.46
N SER A 102 0.41 -14.61 -19.57
CA SER A 102 0.29 -14.85 -18.12
C SER A 102 -0.27 -13.64 -17.38
N THR A 103 -0.84 -13.90 -16.24
CA THR A 103 -1.37 -12.91 -15.32
C THR A 103 -0.86 -13.20 -13.91
N THR A 104 -0.47 -12.16 -13.20
CA THR A 104 -0.17 -12.24 -11.77
C THR A 104 -1.22 -11.48 -10.98
N VAL A 105 -1.66 -12.08 -9.89
CA VAL A 105 -2.50 -11.44 -8.88
C VAL A 105 -1.65 -11.21 -7.64
N PHE A 106 -1.72 -10.00 -7.13
CA PHE A 106 -1.12 -9.62 -5.85
C PHE A 106 -2.22 -9.34 -4.84
N VAL A 107 -2.06 -9.83 -3.63
CA VAL A 107 -2.89 -9.48 -2.48
C VAL A 107 -1.97 -9.09 -1.34
N GLY A 108 -2.34 -8.05 -0.58
CA GLY A 108 -1.47 -7.57 0.47
C GLY A 108 -2.11 -6.56 1.39
N GLN A 109 -1.26 -5.99 2.22
CA GLN A 109 -1.62 -4.94 3.16
C GLN A 109 -0.54 -3.85 3.16
N CYS A 110 -0.99 -2.62 3.26
CA CYS A 110 -0.14 -1.45 3.40
C CYS A 110 0.10 -1.17 4.88
N PHE A 111 1.35 -1.00 5.27
CA PHE A 111 1.77 -0.69 6.63
C PHE A 111 2.53 0.63 6.67
N VAL A 112 2.34 1.37 7.75
CA VAL A 112 3.15 2.55 8.07
C VAL A 112 3.72 2.39 9.47
N ASP A 113 5.02 2.58 9.62
CA ASP A 113 5.71 2.50 10.90
C ASP A 113 5.73 3.85 11.65
N ASP A 114 6.26 3.86 12.88
CA ASP A 114 6.35 5.06 13.71
C ASP A 114 7.24 6.15 13.10
N LYS A 115 8.08 5.81 12.15
CA LYS A 115 8.94 6.73 11.38
C LYS A 115 8.28 7.21 10.09
N ARG A 116 6.99 6.90 9.88
CA ARG A 116 6.20 7.17 8.68
C ARG A 116 6.72 6.49 7.42
N LYS A 117 7.47 5.42 7.56
CA LYS A 117 7.89 4.61 6.43
C LYS A 117 6.77 3.66 6.04
N GLU A 118 6.36 3.73 4.79
CA GLU A 118 5.34 2.86 4.23
C GLU A 118 5.95 1.62 3.60
N THR A 119 5.27 0.49 3.79
CA THR A 119 5.69 -0.81 3.25
C THR A 119 4.46 -1.60 2.82
N LEU A 120 4.49 -2.16 1.62
CA LEU A 120 3.50 -3.12 1.18
C LEU A 120 4.03 -4.52 1.44
N LYS A 121 3.26 -5.32 2.17
CA LYS A 121 3.50 -6.77 2.31
C LYS A 121 2.54 -7.48 1.41
N THR A 122 3.07 -8.18 0.40
CA THR A 122 2.25 -8.84 -0.62
C THR A 122 2.58 -10.31 -0.74
N MET A 123 1.58 -11.08 -1.12
CA MET A 123 1.69 -12.41 -1.69
C MET A 123 1.18 -12.35 -3.13
N TRP A 124 1.72 -13.17 -4.00
CA TRP A 124 1.35 -13.19 -5.40
C TRP A 124 1.18 -14.60 -5.93
N LEU A 125 0.32 -14.73 -6.92
CA LEU A 125 0.09 -15.94 -7.67
C LEU A 125 0.17 -15.60 -9.17
N LEU A 126 1.06 -16.28 -9.88
CA LEU A 126 1.20 -16.17 -11.33
C LEU A 126 0.54 -17.38 -11.99
N ARG A 127 -0.33 -17.12 -12.96
CA ARG A 127 -0.92 -18.14 -13.84
C ARG A 127 -0.48 -17.90 -15.27
N GLN A 128 0.14 -18.93 -15.85
CA GLN A 128 0.50 -18.96 -17.27
C GLN A 128 -0.59 -19.70 -18.05
N GLU A 129 -0.86 -19.26 -19.28
CA GLU A 129 -1.72 -19.96 -20.23
C GLU A 129 -1.14 -21.33 -20.56
N VAL A 130 -2.01 -22.34 -20.62
CA VAL A 130 -1.69 -23.71 -21.03
C VAL A 130 -2.62 -24.12 -22.17
N GLY A 131 -2.21 -25.13 -22.95
CA GLY A 131 -2.93 -25.57 -24.15
C GLY A 131 -4.22 -26.35 -23.85
N SER A 132 -4.29 -27.01 -22.69
CA SER A 132 -5.44 -27.82 -22.32
C SER A 132 -5.70 -27.79 -20.81
N PRO A 133 -6.93 -28.12 -20.35
CA PRO A 133 -7.23 -28.22 -18.91
C PRO A 133 -6.41 -29.30 -18.18
N GLU A 134 -5.95 -30.32 -18.91
CA GLU A 134 -5.17 -31.43 -18.41
C GLU A 134 -3.70 -31.07 -18.21
N ASP A 135 -3.19 -29.99 -18.84
CA ASP A 135 -1.79 -29.56 -18.76
C ASP A 135 -1.38 -28.98 -17.40
N GLY A 136 -2.12 -29.34 -16.38
CA GLY A 136 -1.78 -29.08 -15.02
C GLY A 136 -1.86 -27.61 -14.60
N TRP A 137 -1.83 -27.41 -13.31
CA TRP A 137 -1.84 -26.11 -12.68
C TRP A 137 -0.42 -25.53 -12.62
N SER A 138 0.09 -25.04 -13.75
CA SER A 138 1.35 -24.27 -13.79
C SER A 138 1.15 -22.91 -13.11
N ALA A 139 1.11 -22.91 -11.79
CA ALA A 139 1.05 -21.73 -10.99
C ALA A 139 2.32 -21.57 -10.17
N THR A 140 2.93 -20.40 -10.22
CA THR A 140 4.03 -20.01 -9.34
C THR A 140 3.52 -18.99 -8.34
N TRP A 141 3.90 -19.11 -7.09
CA TRP A 141 3.50 -18.23 -6.01
C TRP A 141 4.69 -17.80 -5.17
N GLY A 142 4.54 -16.68 -4.47
CA GLY A 142 5.58 -16.16 -3.60
C GLY A 142 5.13 -14.95 -2.81
N SER A 143 6.07 -14.35 -2.12
CA SER A 143 5.86 -13.09 -1.39
C SER A 143 6.88 -12.05 -1.83
N SER A 144 6.50 -10.79 -1.84
CA SER A 144 7.37 -9.67 -2.17
C SER A 144 7.02 -8.46 -1.33
N PRO A 145 7.92 -7.99 -0.47
CA PRO A 145 7.78 -6.70 0.17
C PRO A 145 8.13 -5.58 -0.81
N PHE A 146 7.36 -4.49 -0.76
CA PHE A 146 7.66 -3.25 -1.49
C PHE A 146 7.87 -2.13 -0.49
N SER A 147 8.85 -1.26 -0.75
CA SER A 147 9.13 -0.05 0.00
C SER A 147 8.75 1.17 -0.83
N SER A 148 8.14 2.18 -0.19
CA SER A 148 7.87 3.47 -0.83
C SER A 148 9.18 4.12 -1.27
N GLN A 149 9.17 4.69 -2.48
CA GLN A 149 10.24 5.50 -2.99
C GLN A 149 9.79 6.95 -2.93
N SER A 150 10.56 7.79 -2.23
CA SER A 150 10.39 9.23 -2.37
C SER A 150 10.55 9.58 -3.86
N SER A 151 9.60 10.37 -4.39
CA SER A 151 9.72 10.91 -5.73
C SER A 151 11.08 11.57 -5.87
N LEU A 152 11.91 11.04 -6.77
CA LEU A 152 13.11 11.74 -7.20
C LEU A 152 12.65 12.97 -7.99
N THR A 153 12.28 14.04 -7.29
CA THR A 153 12.37 15.39 -7.84
C THR A 153 13.85 15.71 -7.95
N GLY A 154 14.50 15.00 -8.87
CA GLY A 154 15.85 15.32 -9.31
C GLY A 154 15.81 16.63 -10.04
N SER A 155 16.37 17.66 -9.45
CA SER A 155 16.76 18.86 -10.14
C SER A 155 17.53 18.46 -11.39
N ARG A 156 16.93 18.68 -12.55
CA ARG A 156 17.72 18.87 -13.78
C ARG A 156 18.36 20.26 -13.64
N GLY A 157 19.53 20.28 -13.07
CA GLY A 157 20.47 21.36 -13.23
C GLY A 157 21.30 21.11 -14.48
N LEU A 158 21.10 21.97 -15.48
CA LEU A 158 22.00 22.39 -16.57
C LEU A 158 22.79 21.31 -17.29
#